data_dd7cbada9d97d93a8de4d9ffe62dcb29
#
_entry.id   dd7cbada9d97d93a8de4d9ffe62dcb29
#
_cell.length_a   1.000
_cell.length_b   1.000
_cell.length_c   1.000
_cell.angle_alpha   90.00
_cell.angle_beta   90.00
_cell.angle_gamma   90.00
#
_symmetry.space_group_name_H-M   'P 1'
#
loop_
_entity.id
_entity.type
_entity.pdbx_description
1 polymer ?
#
loop_
_entity_poly.entity_id
_entity_poly.type
_entity_poly.pdbx_seq_one_letter_code
_entity_poly.pdbx_strand_id
1 'polypeptide(L)'
;LSRPGETVFIIGAGGKSGLLCAYEAKKRVKPTGKVVCLVHGDAGKKRLEKAGFADVIIQGSATDQLFVYDEVRKATGGAMADLTINCVDIPNTEMASVLATRNGGTVYFFSMATSFTSAALGAEGIGADTLMIIGNGYTKDHAVISLEVVRESPVLMEIFKDTYATGAGNPEPVGLKA
;
A
#
# COMPACT_ATOMS: atom_id res chain seq x y z
N LEU A 1 2.13 -3.83 -12.54
CA LEU A 1 0.82 -3.20 -12.66
C LEU A 1 0.96 -1.69 -12.96
N SER A 2 1.81 -0.95 -12.23
CA SER A 2 1.99 0.50 -12.45
C SER A 2 2.76 0.83 -13.73
N ARG A 3 2.41 1.97 -14.36
CA ARG A 3 2.97 2.48 -15.62
C ARG A 3 3.49 3.91 -15.44
N PRO A 4 4.36 4.42 -16.33
CA PRO A 4 4.78 5.81 -16.32
C PRO A 4 3.58 6.77 -16.38
N GLY A 5 3.59 7.79 -15.54
CA GLY A 5 2.53 8.81 -15.46
C GLY A 5 1.36 8.48 -14.55
N GLU A 6 1.22 7.23 -14.10
CA GLU A 6 0.12 6.82 -13.22
C GLU A 6 0.31 7.29 -11.77
N THR A 7 -0.80 7.44 -11.07
CA THR A 7 -0.84 7.63 -9.62
C THR A 7 -1.04 6.29 -8.93
N VAL A 8 -0.10 5.93 -8.05
CA VAL A 8 -0.19 4.73 -7.21
C VAL A 8 -0.46 5.14 -5.77
N PHE A 9 -1.52 4.59 -5.19
CA PHE A 9 -1.84 4.75 -3.77
C PHE A 9 -1.52 3.47 -3.01
N ILE A 10 -0.82 3.57 -1.89
CA ILE A 10 -0.39 2.41 -1.10
C ILE A 10 -0.89 2.56 0.33
N ILE A 11 -1.76 1.65 0.76
CA ILE A 11 -2.27 1.55 2.12
C ILE A 11 -1.34 0.65 2.93
N GLY A 12 -0.88 1.13 4.09
CA GLY A 12 0.07 0.41 4.93
C GLY A 12 1.52 0.53 4.44
N ALA A 13 1.83 1.65 3.78
CA ALA A 13 3.11 1.90 3.13
C ALA A 13 4.33 1.90 4.07
N GLY A 14 4.13 2.08 5.38
CA GLY A 14 5.22 2.04 6.37
C GLY A 14 5.66 0.64 6.83
N GLY A 15 4.96 -0.43 6.40
CA GLY A 15 5.31 -1.82 6.68
C GLY A 15 6.28 -2.42 5.67
N LYS A 16 6.68 -3.70 5.87
CA LYS A 16 7.62 -4.42 4.99
C LYS A 16 7.16 -4.38 3.53
N SER A 17 5.97 -4.90 3.26
CA SER A 17 5.42 -4.98 1.89
C SER A 17 5.16 -3.60 1.31
N GLY A 18 4.64 -2.68 2.13
CA GLY A 18 4.34 -1.32 1.70
C GLY A 18 5.58 -0.53 1.26
N LEU A 19 6.70 -0.65 1.97
CA LEU A 19 7.98 -0.03 1.59
C LEU A 19 8.53 -0.57 0.27
N LEU A 20 8.46 -1.89 0.05
CA LEU A 20 8.85 -2.52 -1.21
C LEU A 20 7.96 -2.03 -2.36
N CYS A 21 6.65 -1.99 -2.14
CA CYS A 21 5.69 -1.47 -3.13
C CYS A 21 5.94 0.01 -3.44
N ALA A 22 6.23 0.84 -2.43
CA ALA A 22 6.51 2.26 -2.62
C ALA A 22 7.77 2.50 -3.45
N TYR A 23 8.84 1.74 -3.19
CA TYR A 23 10.06 1.79 -3.99
C TYR A 23 9.81 1.43 -5.45
N GLU A 24 9.19 0.28 -5.70
CA GLU A 24 8.89 -0.17 -7.07
C GLU A 24 7.90 0.76 -7.78
N ALA A 25 6.88 1.25 -7.09
CA ALA A 25 5.96 2.24 -7.65
C ALA A 25 6.70 3.49 -8.08
N LYS A 26 7.54 4.07 -7.20
CA LYS A 26 8.32 5.28 -7.49
C LYS A 26 9.24 5.12 -8.69
N LYS A 27 9.85 3.95 -8.82
CA LYS A 27 10.71 3.59 -9.96
C LYS A 27 9.92 3.55 -11.28
N ARG A 28 8.70 3.01 -11.27
CA ARG A 28 7.88 2.74 -12.45
C ARG A 28 7.04 3.91 -12.94
N VAL A 29 6.52 4.74 -12.02
CA VAL A 29 5.62 5.85 -12.42
C VAL A 29 6.35 7.08 -12.93
N LYS A 30 7.68 7.17 -12.73
CA LYS A 30 8.51 8.30 -13.19
C LYS A 30 8.43 8.49 -14.71
N PRO A 31 8.63 9.74 -15.19
CA PRO A 31 8.91 10.96 -14.39
C PRO A 31 7.67 11.72 -13.92
N THR A 32 6.49 11.46 -14.48
CA THR A 32 5.28 12.29 -14.32
C THR A 32 4.24 11.70 -13.38
N GLY A 33 4.41 10.44 -12.98
CA GLY A 33 3.49 9.77 -12.06
C GLY A 33 3.73 10.14 -10.59
N LYS A 34 2.80 9.73 -9.74
CA LYS A 34 2.77 10.07 -8.32
C LYS A 34 2.63 8.82 -7.44
N VAL A 35 3.33 8.80 -6.31
CA VAL A 35 3.19 7.79 -5.26
C VAL A 35 2.61 8.44 -4.01
N VAL A 36 1.39 8.05 -3.65
CA VAL A 36 0.69 8.49 -2.45
C VAL A 36 0.70 7.33 -1.45
N CYS A 37 1.08 7.59 -0.22
CA CYS A 37 1.25 6.56 0.81
C CYS A 37 0.42 6.86 2.04
N LEU A 38 -0.35 5.89 2.52
CA LEU A 38 -1.06 5.94 3.79
C LEU A 38 -0.31 5.15 4.85
N VAL A 39 -0.08 5.77 5.99
CA VAL A 39 0.50 5.16 7.19
C VAL A 39 -0.38 5.45 8.41
N HIS A 40 -0.42 4.52 9.37
CA HIS A 40 -1.20 4.72 10.58
C HIS A 40 -0.42 5.52 11.63
N GLY A 41 0.80 5.15 11.92
CA GLY A 41 1.57 5.70 13.03
C GLY A 41 2.88 6.37 12.62
N ASP A 42 3.46 7.12 13.56
CA ASP A 42 4.67 7.92 13.38
C ASP A 42 5.88 7.11 12.93
N ALA A 43 6.03 5.87 13.43
CA ALA A 43 7.13 5.00 13.03
C ALA A 43 7.10 4.67 11.53
N GLY A 44 5.92 4.40 10.97
CA GLY A 44 5.73 4.19 9.53
C GLY A 44 6.01 5.45 8.72
N LYS A 45 5.54 6.59 9.20
CA LYS A 45 5.77 7.89 8.59
C LYS A 45 7.27 8.21 8.51
N LYS A 46 7.98 8.10 9.63
CA LYS A 46 9.44 8.34 9.68
C LYS A 46 10.22 7.44 8.72
N ARG A 47 9.82 6.16 8.58
CA ARG A 47 10.45 5.25 7.62
C ARG A 47 10.26 5.71 6.17
N LEU A 48 9.05 6.13 5.80
CA LEU A 48 8.76 6.63 4.46
C LEU A 48 9.45 7.97 4.17
N GLU A 49 9.50 8.87 5.13
CA GLU A 49 10.24 10.14 5.02
C GLU A 49 11.72 9.89 4.80
N LYS A 50 12.32 8.97 5.60
CA LYS A 50 13.72 8.54 5.41
C LYS A 50 13.95 7.90 4.04
N ALA A 51 13.02 7.11 3.57
CA ALA A 51 13.10 6.39 2.31
C ALA A 51 12.99 7.30 1.07
N GLY A 52 12.18 8.36 1.13
CA GLY A 52 11.99 9.29 0.02
C GLY A 52 11.22 8.72 -1.18
N PHE A 53 10.42 7.66 -0.99
CA PHE A 53 9.71 6.98 -2.08
C PHE A 53 8.30 7.52 -2.33
N ALA A 54 7.74 8.25 -1.38
CA ALA A 54 6.41 8.85 -1.49
C ALA A 54 6.49 10.32 -1.93
N ASP A 55 5.59 10.72 -2.81
CA ASP A 55 5.36 12.13 -3.15
C ASP A 55 4.44 12.79 -2.14
N VAL A 56 3.49 12.02 -1.58
CA VAL A 56 2.58 12.45 -0.52
C VAL A 56 2.47 11.35 0.53
N ILE A 57 2.60 11.72 1.80
CA ILE A 57 2.38 10.83 2.94
C ILE A 57 1.14 11.30 3.70
N ILE A 58 0.13 10.46 3.74
CA ILE A 58 -1.10 10.63 4.51
C ILE A 58 -0.94 9.83 5.82
N GLN A 59 -1.25 10.45 6.94
CA GLN A 59 -1.24 9.76 8.24
C GLN A 59 -2.65 9.65 8.79
N GLY A 60 -3.14 8.41 8.95
CA GLY A 60 -4.49 8.15 9.44
C GLY A 60 -4.84 6.67 9.43
N SER A 61 -6.09 6.37 9.80
CA SER A 61 -6.60 4.99 9.80
C SER A 61 -7.12 4.59 8.42
N ALA A 62 -6.71 3.42 7.94
CA ALA A 62 -7.25 2.82 6.72
C ALA A 62 -8.73 2.37 6.86
N THR A 63 -9.25 2.28 8.09
CA THR A 63 -10.65 1.96 8.35
C THR A 63 -11.56 3.19 8.31
N ASP A 64 -11.00 4.40 8.31
CA ASP A 64 -11.74 5.65 8.09
C ASP A 64 -11.79 5.93 6.58
N GLN A 65 -12.73 5.32 5.93
CA GLN A 65 -12.86 5.32 4.48
C GLN A 65 -13.12 6.71 3.89
N LEU A 66 -13.87 7.58 4.58
CA LEU A 66 -14.15 8.94 4.11
C LEU A 66 -12.93 9.83 4.27
N PHE A 67 -12.22 9.73 5.37
CA PHE A 67 -10.93 10.40 5.56
C PHE A 67 -9.95 10.00 4.44
N VAL A 68 -9.80 8.71 4.16
CA VAL A 68 -8.90 8.22 3.10
C VAL A 68 -9.30 8.77 1.73
N TYR A 69 -10.59 8.73 1.41
CA TYR A 69 -11.14 9.29 0.17
C TYR A 69 -10.77 10.77 0.02
N ASP A 70 -11.05 11.59 1.04
CA ASP A 70 -10.82 13.02 1.00
C ASP A 70 -9.33 13.37 0.86
N GLU A 71 -8.47 12.67 1.60
CA GLU A 71 -7.02 12.91 1.53
C GLU A 71 -6.41 12.49 0.20
N VAL A 72 -6.83 11.34 -0.37
CA VAL A 72 -6.39 10.92 -1.69
C VAL A 72 -6.92 11.86 -2.77
N ARG A 73 -8.16 12.30 -2.67
CA ARG A 73 -8.75 13.30 -3.57
C ARG A 73 -7.95 14.60 -3.57
N LYS A 74 -7.57 15.11 -2.41
CA LYS A 74 -6.69 16.29 -2.28
C LYS A 74 -5.33 16.04 -2.90
N ALA A 75 -4.68 14.91 -2.58
CA ALA A 75 -3.35 14.57 -3.06
C ALA A 75 -3.28 14.42 -4.59
N THR A 76 -4.39 14.02 -5.22
CA THR A 76 -4.47 13.75 -6.67
C THR A 76 -5.17 14.85 -7.46
N GLY A 77 -5.62 15.92 -6.81
CA GLY A 77 -6.42 16.97 -7.47
C GLY A 77 -7.78 16.45 -7.98
N GLY A 78 -8.34 15.42 -7.35
CA GLY A 78 -9.61 14.81 -7.69
C GLY A 78 -9.54 13.66 -8.70
N ALA A 79 -8.38 13.37 -9.28
CA ALA A 79 -8.22 12.30 -10.29
C ALA A 79 -8.30 10.89 -9.71
N MET A 80 -8.05 10.74 -8.41
CA MET A 80 -7.93 9.48 -7.68
C MET A 80 -6.75 8.61 -8.17
N ALA A 81 -6.56 7.43 -7.60
CA ALA A 81 -5.45 6.56 -7.96
C ALA A 81 -5.77 5.67 -9.18
N ASP A 82 -4.80 5.47 -10.06
CA ASP A 82 -4.86 4.47 -11.14
C ASP A 82 -4.71 3.06 -10.59
N LEU A 83 -3.86 2.92 -9.58
CA LEU A 83 -3.61 1.66 -8.89
C LEU A 83 -3.60 1.91 -7.37
N THR A 84 -4.45 1.20 -6.65
CA THR A 84 -4.39 1.13 -5.19
C THR A 84 -3.86 -0.23 -4.74
N ILE A 85 -2.85 -0.24 -3.86
CA ILE A 85 -2.28 -1.46 -3.28
C ILE A 85 -2.57 -1.45 -1.78
N ASN A 86 -3.35 -2.40 -1.31
CA ASN A 86 -3.66 -2.57 0.11
C ASN A 86 -2.73 -3.62 0.73
N CYS A 87 -1.82 -3.16 1.59
CA CYS A 87 -0.82 -3.98 2.29
C CYS A 87 -1.09 -4.13 3.80
N VAL A 88 -2.21 -3.63 4.31
CA VAL A 88 -2.52 -3.74 5.75
C VAL A 88 -3.26 -5.03 6.05
N ASP A 89 -2.88 -5.69 7.13
CA ASP A 89 -3.55 -6.89 7.64
C ASP A 89 -4.58 -6.52 8.73
N ILE A 90 -5.53 -5.67 8.32
CA ILE A 90 -6.61 -5.16 9.18
C ILE A 90 -7.92 -5.28 8.38
N PRO A 91 -9.01 -5.81 8.96
CA PRO A 91 -10.32 -5.87 8.30
C PRO A 91 -10.94 -4.48 8.10
N ASN A 92 -11.91 -4.38 7.23
CA ASN A 92 -12.69 -3.17 6.92
C ASN A 92 -11.88 -2.04 6.24
N THR A 93 -10.88 -2.41 5.43
CA THR A 93 -10.09 -1.47 4.63
C THR A 93 -10.43 -1.52 3.14
N GLU A 94 -11.37 -2.38 2.76
CA GLU A 94 -11.78 -2.62 1.38
C GLU A 94 -12.38 -1.36 0.74
N MET A 95 -13.33 -0.73 1.43
CA MET A 95 -13.99 0.47 0.92
C MET A 95 -13.05 1.66 0.78
N ALA A 96 -12.10 1.84 1.71
CA ALA A 96 -11.06 2.86 1.57
C ALA A 96 -10.23 2.64 0.30
N SER A 97 -9.92 1.37 -0.02
CA SER A 97 -9.19 1.01 -1.23
C SER A 97 -10.00 1.30 -2.50
N VAL A 98 -11.28 0.94 -2.52
CA VAL A 98 -12.17 1.16 -3.67
C VAL A 98 -12.40 2.65 -3.91
N LEU A 99 -12.76 3.41 -2.86
CA LEU A 99 -13.04 4.84 -2.95
C LEU A 99 -11.81 5.66 -3.37
N ALA A 100 -10.61 5.22 -3.01
CA ALA A 100 -9.36 5.88 -3.39
C ALA A 100 -8.97 5.63 -4.86
N THR A 101 -9.62 4.69 -5.55
CA THR A 101 -9.32 4.29 -6.91
C THR A 101 -10.30 4.92 -7.90
N ARG A 102 -9.80 5.45 -9.01
CA ARG A 102 -10.64 5.99 -10.08
C ARG A 102 -11.42 4.88 -10.79
N ASN A 103 -12.51 5.25 -11.47
CA ASN A 103 -13.18 4.32 -12.38
C ASN A 103 -12.21 3.85 -13.49
N GLY A 104 -12.27 2.57 -13.84
CA GLY A 104 -11.33 1.90 -14.73
C GLY A 104 -9.94 1.68 -14.12
N GLY A 105 -9.74 2.01 -12.83
CA GLY A 105 -8.51 1.75 -12.10
C GLY A 105 -8.44 0.33 -11.54
N THR A 106 -7.33 0.02 -10.87
CA THR A 106 -7.08 -1.30 -10.30
C THR A 106 -6.89 -1.23 -8.80
N VAL A 107 -7.54 -2.11 -8.06
CA VAL A 107 -7.29 -2.35 -6.63
C VAL A 107 -6.60 -3.70 -6.47
N TYR A 108 -5.42 -3.72 -5.87
CA TYR A 108 -4.71 -4.94 -5.51
C TYR A 108 -4.77 -5.16 -4.01
N PHE A 109 -5.48 -6.18 -3.57
CA PHE A 109 -5.54 -6.60 -2.17
C PHE A 109 -4.45 -7.64 -1.91
N PHE A 110 -3.42 -7.23 -1.20
CA PHE A 110 -2.32 -8.11 -0.78
C PHE A 110 -2.57 -8.75 0.58
N SER A 111 -3.52 -8.22 1.34
CA SER A 111 -3.81 -8.62 2.71
C SER A 111 -4.66 -9.89 2.81
N MET A 112 -4.35 -10.73 3.79
CA MET A 112 -5.16 -11.91 4.16
C MET A 112 -6.45 -11.52 4.91
N ALA A 113 -6.54 -10.31 5.46
CA ALA A 113 -7.72 -9.79 6.14
C ALA A 113 -8.81 -9.29 5.19
N THR A 114 -8.56 -9.30 3.88
CA THR A 114 -9.52 -8.81 2.88
C THR A 114 -10.75 -9.70 2.79
N SER A 115 -11.94 -9.08 2.92
CA SER A 115 -13.21 -9.72 2.68
C SER A 115 -13.65 -9.53 1.22
N PHE A 116 -13.76 -10.61 0.46
CA PHE A 116 -14.26 -10.59 -0.92
C PHE A 116 -15.66 -9.98 -1.02
N THR A 117 -16.53 -10.38 -0.10
CA THR A 117 -17.91 -9.89 -0.07
C THR A 117 -17.95 -8.38 0.18
N SER A 118 -17.18 -7.88 1.15
CA SER A 118 -17.12 -6.44 1.44
C SER A 118 -16.56 -5.64 0.27
N ALA A 119 -15.54 -6.16 -0.41
CA ALA A 119 -14.96 -5.49 -1.58
C ALA A 119 -15.94 -5.45 -2.75
N ALA A 120 -16.52 -6.59 -3.12
CA ALA A 120 -17.40 -6.71 -4.27
C ALA A 120 -18.72 -5.95 -4.08
N LEU A 121 -19.43 -6.20 -2.98
CA LEU A 121 -20.70 -5.53 -2.69
C LEU A 121 -20.52 -4.04 -2.41
N GLY A 122 -19.40 -3.66 -1.79
CA GLY A 122 -19.06 -2.26 -1.57
C GLY A 122 -18.88 -1.51 -2.89
N ALA A 123 -18.11 -2.06 -3.82
CA ALA A 123 -17.91 -1.46 -5.14
C ALA A 123 -19.21 -1.37 -5.95
N GLU A 124 -20.02 -2.44 -5.96
CA GLU A 124 -21.33 -2.46 -6.61
C GLU A 124 -22.27 -1.41 -6.01
N GLY A 125 -22.32 -1.31 -4.68
CA GLY A 125 -23.19 -0.38 -3.98
C GLY A 125 -22.93 1.10 -4.27
N ILE A 126 -21.69 1.45 -4.62
CA ILE A 126 -21.33 2.84 -5.01
C ILE A 126 -21.14 3.01 -6.53
N GLY A 127 -21.38 1.96 -7.32
CA GLY A 127 -21.21 2.00 -8.77
C GLY A 127 -19.76 2.20 -9.22
N ALA A 128 -18.80 1.69 -8.46
CA ALA A 128 -17.38 1.80 -8.81
C ALA A 128 -16.99 0.75 -9.85
N ASP A 129 -16.51 1.21 -11.01
CA ASP A 129 -15.93 0.34 -12.04
C ASP A 129 -14.43 0.17 -11.77
N THR A 130 -14.06 -0.83 -11.00
CA THR A 130 -12.66 -1.13 -10.67
C THR A 130 -12.31 -2.60 -10.92
N LEU A 131 -11.12 -2.84 -11.46
CA LEU A 131 -10.54 -4.18 -11.51
C LEU A 131 -9.97 -4.54 -10.12
N MET A 132 -10.51 -5.57 -9.50
CA MET A 132 -10.00 -6.06 -8.21
C MET A 132 -9.15 -7.31 -8.40
N ILE A 133 -7.93 -7.26 -7.89
CA ILE A 133 -7.00 -8.39 -7.87
C ILE A 133 -6.76 -8.76 -6.41
N ILE A 134 -7.03 -10.03 -6.07
CA ILE A 134 -6.80 -10.54 -4.73
C ILE A 134 -5.66 -11.54 -4.82
N GLY A 135 -4.59 -11.29 -4.07
CA GLY A 135 -3.40 -12.13 -4.06
C GLY A 135 -3.66 -13.47 -3.38
N ASN A 136 -3.01 -14.51 -3.87
CA ASN A 136 -3.11 -15.88 -3.32
C ASN A 136 -1.94 -16.25 -2.38
N GLY A 137 -1.13 -15.29 -1.99
CA GLY A 137 0.01 -15.50 -1.09
C GLY A 137 1.27 -16.05 -1.75
N TYR A 138 1.22 -16.50 -3.01
CA TYR A 138 2.39 -16.96 -3.75
C TYR A 138 2.41 -16.42 -5.18
N THR A 139 3.54 -15.83 -5.54
CA THR A 139 3.86 -15.44 -6.92
C THR A 139 5.25 -15.96 -7.25
N LYS A 140 5.43 -16.51 -8.44
CA LYS A 140 6.74 -17.02 -8.89
C LYS A 140 7.83 -15.96 -8.70
N ASP A 141 8.95 -16.38 -8.16
CA ASP A 141 10.15 -15.56 -7.93
C ASP A 141 9.97 -14.38 -6.97
N HIS A 142 8.84 -14.29 -6.26
CA HIS A 142 8.54 -13.15 -5.36
C HIS A 142 9.63 -12.91 -4.31
N ALA A 143 10.20 -13.97 -3.75
CA ALA A 143 11.26 -13.85 -2.74
C ALA A 143 12.55 -13.28 -3.34
N VAL A 144 12.94 -13.73 -4.53
CA VAL A 144 14.11 -13.24 -5.26
C VAL A 144 13.94 -11.77 -5.60
N ILE A 145 12.80 -11.40 -6.20
CA ILE A 145 12.48 -10.01 -6.56
C ILE A 145 12.50 -9.11 -5.31
N SER A 146 11.92 -9.55 -4.20
CA SER A 146 11.89 -8.77 -2.96
C SER A 146 13.30 -8.52 -2.41
N LEU A 147 14.19 -9.52 -2.46
CA LEU A 147 15.58 -9.39 -2.05
C LEU A 147 16.37 -8.49 -3.00
N GLU A 148 16.13 -8.57 -4.30
CA GLU A 148 16.75 -7.69 -5.29
C GLU A 148 16.38 -6.23 -5.04
N VAL A 149 15.09 -5.94 -4.83
CA VAL A 149 14.59 -4.59 -4.49
C VAL A 149 15.29 -4.03 -3.25
N VAL A 150 15.46 -4.84 -2.20
CA VAL A 150 16.18 -4.40 -0.98
C VAL A 150 17.66 -4.15 -1.27
N ARG A 151 18.30 -4.96 -2.13
CA ARG A 151 19.70 -4.80 -2.50
C ARG A 151 19.95 -3.59 -3.40
N GLU A 152 19.00 -3.27 -4.29
CA GLU A 152 19.08 -2.10 -5.18
C GLU A 152 19.07 -0.76 -4.42
N SER A 153 18.41 -0.70 -3.26
CA SER A 153 18.24 0.52 -2.49
C SER A 153 18.99 0.50 -1.16
N PRO A 154 20.13 1.21 -1.03
CA PRO A 154 20.86 1.29 0.23
C PRO A 154 20.01 1.79 1.40
N VAL A 155 19.13 2.77 1.17
CA VAL A 155 18.25 3.31 2.21
C VAL A 155 17.21 2.28 2.64
N LEU A 156 16.67 1.49 1.71
CA LEU A 156 15.74 0.42 2.03
C LEU A 156 16.43 -0.68 2.83
N MET A 157 17.65 -1.07 2.42
CA MET A 157 18.48 -2.02 3.16
C MET A 157 18.73 -1.56 4.60
N GLU A 158 19.06 -0.30 4.80
CA GLU A 158 19.29 0.29 6.13
C GLU A 158 18.01 0.23 6.98
N ILE A 159 16.88 0.70 6.43
CA ILE A 159 15.58 0.66 7.13
C ILE A 159 15.21 -0.77 7.54
N PHE A 160 15.43 -1.74 6.65
CA PHE A 160 15.11 -3.14 6.93
C PHE A 160 16.04 -3.73 8.01
N LYS A 161 17.34 -3.42 7.99
CA LYS A 161 18.27 -3.83 9.05
C LYS A 161 17.87 -3.23 10.40
N ASP A 162 17.65 -1.93 10.45
CA ASP A 162 17.31 -1.21 11.69
C ASP A 162 15.98 -1.68 12.29
N THR A 163 15.00 -1.97 11.42
CA THR A 163 13.65 -2.30 11.88
C THR A 163 13.45 -3.78 12.18
N TYR A 164 14.09 -4.67 11.42
CA TYR A 164 13.74 -6.09 11.41
C TYR A 164 14.89 -7.03 11.74
N ALA A 165 16.18 -6.64 11.54
CA ALA A 165 17.29 -7.51 11.84
C ALA A 165 17.71 -7.48 13.33
N THR A 166 17.46 -6.36 14.03
CA THR A 166 17.82 -6.18 15.44
C THR A 166 16.81 -6.75 16.43
N GLY A 167 15.75 -7.38 15.94
CA GLY A 167 14.67 -7.90 16.81
C GLY A 167 13.76 -6.83 17.45
N ALA A 168 14.11 -5.56 17.36
CA ALA A 168 13.37 -4.46 17.98
C ALA A 168 12.01 -4.12 17.29
N GLY A 169 11.69 -4.77 16.18
CA GLY A 169 10.50 -4.50 15.38
C GLY A 169 9.62 -5.72 15.09
N ASN A 170 9.91 -6.88 15.66
CA ASN A 170 8.99 -8.00 15.58
C ASN A 170 7.92 -7.82 16.66
N PRO A 171 6.63 -7.69 16.34
CA PRO A 171 5.60 -7.95 17.31
C PRO A 171 5.82 -9.39 17.81
N GLU A 172 5.73 -9.60 19.12
CA GLU A 172 5.75 -10.94 19.69
C GLU A 172 4.78 -11.83 18.88
N PRO A 173 5.17 -13.07 18.57
CA PRO A 173 4.26 -13.97 17.89
C PRO A 173 3.02 -14.07 18.77
N VAL A 174 1.87 -13.70 18.22
CA VAL A 174 0.57 -13.87 18.89
C VAL A 174 0.47 -15.36 19.17
N GLY A 175 0.67 -15.73 20.44
CA GLY A 175 0.66 -17.11 20.87
C GLY A 175 -0.67 -17.73 20.46
N LEU A 176 -0.62 -18.73 19.61
CA LEU A 176 -1.68 -19.70 19.44
C LEU A 176 -1.89 -20.33 20.81
N LYS A 177 -2.84 -19.79 21.57
CA LYS A 177 -3.36 -20.50 22.74
C LYS A 177 -4.09 -21.73 22.19
N ALA A 178 -3.56 -22.88 22.53
CA ALA A 178 -4.13 -24.19 22.30
C ALA A 178 -5.53 -24.32 22.93
#